data_9d87a4fd13009e3e73a733a954c4c0fc
#
_entry.id   9d87a4fd13009e3e73a733a954c4c0fc
#
_cell.length_a   1.000
_cell.length_b   1.000
_cell.length_c   1.000
_cell.angle_alpha   90.00
_cell.angle_beta   90.00
_cell.angle_gamma   90.00
#
_symmetry.space_group_name_H-M   'P 1'
#
loop_
_entity.id
_entity.type
_entity.pdbx_description
1 polymer ?
#
loop_
_entity_poly.entity_id
_entity_poly.type
_entity_poly.pdbx_seq_one_letter_code
_entity_poly.pdbx_strand_id
1 'polypeptide(L)'
;MRTNLTRFLALGLALALMLPLAACQSAGGGSQSPVPSPSQSEAQPAATPTPTPTPEPVDPYDAVRNYWSEDQLTQAWGPNQPVEHLFFHPVIAYPEYTFSSAISEKRQAGLDDGMVTVDEFKKIIQNVYDKGYILVNMGDVWSEVVDENGVARMQRNTLMLPEGKKPLIISFDDVNYYQYMLEEGFTSKLVLGDDGQIWAETRDPFTGEVSLTQDLDATPILDNFVLEHPDFSLNGAKAIYSLTGYEGIFGYRTQNDIDIAADDPARPAFDAKRAAEIEAVKPIIARLKETGWTFGSHTWGHIRLDMDDMAWIQRDTVRWAEEVGSLVGPTNILFYPHGARPDGGDWHQTGPAFQYLQSQGFRIFASVGINSFSYIKDDISAVICDRLHPDGTTLRWARSRYLQFYDAQDIIDLTVRPDLGYDFSR
;
A
#
# COMPACT_ATOMS: atom_id res chain seq x y z
N MET A 1 -19.62 32.28 39.25
CA MET A 1 -19.15 33.65 39.51
C MET A 1 -18.21 34.06 38.40
N ARG A 2 -18.67 35.10 37.65
CA ARG A 2 -17.93 36.08 36.83
C ARG A 2 -16.74 35.56 35.96
N THR A 3 -16.99 35.38 34.66
CA THR A 3 -16.76 36.30 33.52
C THR A 3 -15.42 37.06 33.51
N ASN A 4 -14.60 36.84 32.49
CA ASN A 4 -14.02 37.95 31.73
C ASN A 4 -13.66 37.50 30.29
N LEU A 5 -14.35 38.16 29.38
CA LEU A 5 -14.17 38.16 27.92
C LEU A 5 -13.14 39.28 27.62
N THR A 6 -12.09 39.00 26.85
CA THR A 6 -11.31 40.07 26.24
C THR A 6 -11.11 39.76 24.76
N ARG A 7 -11.76 40.58 23.94
CA ARG A 7 -11.57 40.69 22.48
C ARG A 7 -10.26 41.45 22.20
N PHE A 8 -9.47 41.02 21.22
CA PHE A 8 -8.55 41.92 20.54
C PHE A 8 -8.76 41.82 19.02
N LEU A 9 -8.81 43.05 18.47
CA LEU A 9 -9.08 43.39 17.09
C LEU A 9 -7.93 43.00 16.14
N ALA A 10 -8.34 42.76 14.91
CA ALA A 10 -7.50 42.66 13.72
C ALA A 10 -6.85 44.01 13.36
N LEU A 11 -5.63 43.97 12.87
CA LEU A 11 -5.04 45.03 12.05
C LEU A 11 -4.33 44.40 10.86
N GLY A 12 -4.87 44.64 9.68
CA GLY A 12 -4.26 44.27 8.42
C GLY A 12 -3.17 45.25 8.02
N LEU A 13 -2.09 44.73 7.45
CA LEU A 13 -1.10 45.55 6.77
C LEU A 13 -0.87 44.99 5.37
N ALA A 14 -1.38 45.72 4.37
CA ALA A 14 -1.12 45.52 2.96
C ALA A 14 0.22 46.16 2.58
N LEU A 15 1.15 45.40 2.02
CA LEU A 15 2.40 45.93 1.46
C LEU A 15 2.34 45.80 -0.05
N ALA A 16 2.24 46.96 -0.73
CA ALA A 16 2.29 47.09 -2.16
C ALA A 16 3.74 47.16 -2.65
N LEU A 17 4.13 46.27 -3.54
CA LEU A 17 5.42 46.31 -4.25
C LEU A 17 5.24 47.15 -5.53
N MET A 18 5.93 48.28 -5.62
CA MET A 18 6.09 49.09 -6.83
C MET A 18 7.31 48.62 -7.63
N LEU A 19 7.10 48.37 -8.91
CA LEU A 19 8.15 48.23 -9.93
C LEU A 19 8.49 49.60 -10.53
N PRO A 20 9.75 49.92 -10.83
CA PRO A 20 10.07 51.10 -11.63
C PRO A 20 10.16 50.75 -13.13
N LEU A 21 9.40 51.48 -13.96
CA LEU A 21 9.62 51.59 -15.39
C LEU A 21 10.79 52.55 -15.63
N ALA A 22 11.77 52.13 -16.44
CA ALA A 22 12.78 53.03 -17.00
C ALA A 22 12.37 53.41 -18.43
N ALA A 23 12.15 54.68 -18.65
CA ALA A 23 11.89 55.30 -19.96
C ALA A 23 13.19 55.72 -20.62
N CYS A 24 13.37 55.33 -21.88
CA CYS A 24 14.40 55.90 -22.77
C CYS A 24 13.91 57.17 -23.40
N GLN A 25 14.69 58.27 -23.29
CA GLN A 25 14.53 59.47 -24.09
C GLN A 25 15.56 59.51 -25.19
N SER A 26 15.09 59.87 -26.39
CA SER A 26 15.82 60.12 -27.60
C SER A 26 16.32 61.57 -27.66
N ALA A 27 17.51 61.83 -28.21
CA ALA A 27 17.88 63.03 -28.77
C ALA A 27 18.87 62.82 -29.97
N GLY A 28 18.68 63.37 -30.99
CA GLY A 28 18.79 63.62 -32.28
C GLY A 28 20.07 64.35 -32.76
N GLY A 29 20.34 64.20 -34.02
CA GLY A 29 21.11 65.15 -34.76
C GLY A 29 22.21 64.62 -35.69
N GLY A 30 22.04 64.79 -36.99
CA GLY A 30 23.19 65.09 -37.88
C GLY A 30 23.50 64.09 -38.98
N SER A 31 22.97 64.40 -40.09
CA SER A 31 23.28 63.96 -41.46
C SER A 31 24.75 63.89 -41.83
N GLN A 32 25.16 62.85 -42.55
CA GLN A 32 25.96 62.92 -43.81
C GLN A 32 26.15 61.50 -44.36
N SER A 33 25.78 61.38 -45.67
CA SER A 33 26.12 60.19 -46.48
C SER A 33 27.52 60.38 -47.10
N PRO A 34 28.27 59.30 -47.33
CA PRO A 34 28.79 58.98 -48.64
C PRO A 34 28.72 57.51 -49.07
N VAL A 35 28.37 57.30 -50.28
CA VAL A 35 28.78 56.42 -51.40
C VAL A 35 29.27 54.97 -51.09
N PRO A 36 28.85 54.00 -51.90
CA PRO A 36 28.98 52.58 -51.63
C PRO A 36 30.31 51.99 -52.13
N SER A 37 30.79 50.96 -51.40
CA SER A 37 31.83 50.03 -51.82
C SER A 37 31.43 48.58 -51.52
N PRO A 38 32.01 47.59 -52.20
CA PRO A 38 31.28 46.42 -52.69
C PRO A 38 31.06 45.29 -51.62
N SER A 39 29.94 44.63 -51.84
CA SER A 39 29.45 43.40 -51.26
C SER A 39 30.53 42.37 -50.92
N GLN A 40 30.76 42.13 -49.66
CA GLN A 40 31.26 40.86 -49.18
C GLN A 40 30.03 40.02 -48.68
N SER A 41 29.86 38.90 -49.36
CA SER A 41 28.85 37.89 -48.96
C SER A 41 29.26 37.31 -47.59
N GLU A 42 28.59 37.74 -46.50
CA GLU A 42 28.67 37.06 -45.21
C GLU A 42 27.98 35.76 -45.35
N ALA A 43 28.74 34.66 -45.12
CA ALA A 43 28.22 33.32 -44.98
C ALA A 43 27.30 33.28 -43.75
N GLN A 44 26.04 32.95 -43.97
CA GLN A 44 25.03 32.72 -42.94
C GLN A 44 25.53 31.60 -42.01
N PRO A 45 25.56 31.80 -40.66
CA PRO A 45 25.94 30.71 -39.75
C PRO A 45 25.01 29.54 -39.96
N ALA A 46 25.57 28.34 -40.15
CA ALA A 46 24.82 27.10 -40.21
C ALA A 46 23.99 26.98 -38.92
N ALA A 47 22.70 26.77 -39.07
CA ALA A 47 21.80 26.51 -37.94
C ALA A 47 22.30 25.31 -37.13
N THR A 48 22.62 25.52 -35.85
CA THR A 48 22.94 24.46 -34.93
C THR A 48 21.75 23.49 -34.90
N PRO A 49 21.93 22.19 -35.13
CA PRO A 49 20.82 21.25 -35.07
C PRO A 49 20.19 21.30 -33.66
N THR A 50 18.90 21.56 -33.61
CA THR A 50 18.12 21.44 -32.38
C THR A 50 18.27 20.00 -31.88
N PRO A 51 18.69 19.78 -30.63
CA PRO A 51 18.80 18.41 -30.11
C PRO A 51 17.45 17.72 -30.24
N THR A 52 17.44 16.55 -30.88
CA THR A 52 16.25 15.66 -30.90
C THR A 52 15.92 15.33 -29.46
N PRO A 53 14.67 15.54 -28.99
CA PRO A 53 14.31 15.18 -27.64
C PRO A 53 14.61 13.69 -27.41
N THR A 54 15.35 13.39 -26.37
CA THR A 54 15.55 12.01 -25.92
C THR A 54 14.17 11.46 -25.57
N PRO A 55 13.77 10.29 -26.08
CA PRO A 55 12.49 9.68 -25.68
C PRO A 55 12.45 9.59 -24.16
N GLU A 56 11.32 9.96 -23.55
CA GLU A 56 11.10 9.70 -22.13
C GLU A 56 11.21 8.19 -21.89
N PRO A 57 11.81 7.74 -20.77
CA PRO A 57 11.86 6.33 -20.41
C PRO A 57 10.42 5.78 -20.31
N VAL A 58 10.14 4.71 -21.03
CA VAL A 58 8.84 4.02 -20.93
C VAL A 58 8.79 3.31 -19.60
N ASP A 59 7.74 3.55 -18.80
CA ASP A 59 7.51 2.83 -17.55
C ASP A 59 7.27 1.33 -17.86
N PRO A 60 8.05 0.39 -17.31
CA PRO A 60 7.88 -1.04 -17.58
C PRO A 60 6.47 -1.56 -17.20
N TYR A 61 5.79 -0.91 -16.27
CA TYR A 61 4.41 -1.27 -15.90
C TYR A 61 3.36 -0.86 -16.92
N ASP A 62 3.69 -0.06 -17.92
CA ASP A 62 2.78 0.20 -19.04
C ASP A 62 2.44 -1.08 -19.81
N ALA A 63 3.42 -1.97 -19.95
CA ALA A 63 3.20 -3.29 -20.56
C ALA A 63 2.26 -4.17 -19.73
N VAL A 64 2.32 -4.08 -18.41
CA VAL A 64 1.44 -4.82 -17.50
C VAL A 64 0.02 -4.26 -17.55
N ARG A 65 -0.12 -2.92 -17.42
CA ARG A 65 -1.43 -2.23 -17.44
C ARG A 65 -2.21 -2.48 -18.74
N ASN A 66 -1.50 -2.61 -19.85
CA ASN A 66 -2.07 -2.75 -21.18
C ASN A 66 -1.88 -4.16 -21.79
N TYR A 67 -1.53 -5.16 -20.96
CA TYR A 67 -1.28 -6.51 -21.46
C TYR A 67 -2.53 -7.14 -22.07
N TRP A 68 -3.66 -7.05 -21.37
CA TRP A 68 -4.93 -7.58 -21.83
C TRP A 68 -5.70 -6.52 -22.60
N SER A 69 -6.00 -6.79 -23.88
CA SER A 69 -6.90 -5.96 -24.68
C SER A 69 -8.37 -6.35 -24.44
N GLU A 70 -9.30 -5.43 -24.69
CA GLU A 70 -10.74 -5.63 -24.44
C GLU A 70 -11.30 -6.87 -25.14
N ASP A 71 -10.81 -7.20 -26.34
CA ASP A 71 -11.23 -8.37 -27.12
C ASP A 71 -10.73 -9.70 -26.54
N GLN A 72 -9.73 -9.70 -25.67
CA GLN A 72 -9.25 -10.87 -24.93
C GLN A 72 -10.01 -11.11 -23.64
N LEU A 73 -10.74 -10.12 -23.13
CA LEU A 73 -11.53 -10.21 -21.90
C LEU A 73 -12.93 -10.76 -22.22
N THR A 74 -13.02 -12.07 -22.46
CA THR A 74 -14.22 -12.74 -23.00
C THR A 74 -15.03 -13.48 -21.95
N GLN A 75 -14.43 -13.82 -20.79
CA GLN A 75 -15.08 -14.58 -19.73
C GLN A 75 -15.72 -13.65 -18.71
N ALA A 76 -17.05 -13.61 -18.65
CA ALA A 76 -17.76 -12.87 -17.61
C ALA A 76 -17.72 -13.63 -16.27
N TRP A 77 -17.18 -12.99 -15.25
CA TRP A 77 -17.13 -13.50 -13.87
C TRP A 77 -18.16 -12.73 -13.02
N GLY A 78 -19.34 -13.31 -12.94
CA GLY A 78 -20.53 -12.65 -12.40
C GLY A 78 -20.64 -12.66 -10.88
N PRO A 79 -21.71 -12.06 -10.34
CA PRO A 79 -21.89 -11.85 -8.88
C PRO A 79 -21.93 -13.13 -8.04
N ASN A 80 -22.33 -14.26 -8.64
CA ASN A 80 -22.44 -15.55 -7.96
C ASN A 80 -21.15 -16.38 -8.00
N GLN A 81 -20.11 -15.89 -8.64
CA GLN A 81 -18.82 -16.56 -8.71
C GLN A 81 -17.87 -15.99 -7.64
N PRO A 82 -17.17 -16.86 -6.89
CA PRO A 82 -16.29 -16.40 -5.81
C PRO A 82 -15.10 -15.63 -6.38
N VAL A 83 -14.65 -14.63 -5.63
CA VAL A 83 -13.34 -14.01 -5.80
C VAL A 83 -12.53 -14.36 -4.56
N GLU A 84 -11.47 -15.12 -4.78
CA GLU A 84 -10.63 -15.56 -3.68
C GLU A 84 -9.79 -14.41 -3.13
N HIS A 85 -9.47 -14.48 -1.84
CA HIS A 85 -8.66 -13.47 -1.18
C HIS A 85 -7.65 -14.14 -0.24
N LEU A 86 -6.37 -14.04 -0.60
CA LEU A 86 -5.25 -14.43 0.25
C LEU A 86 -4.65 -13.19 0.92
N PHE A 87 -4.20 -13.34 2.16
CA PHE A 87 -3.43 -12.26 2.78
C PHE A 87 -2.17 -12.78 3.45
N PHE A 88 -1.19 -11.91 3.56
CA PHE A 88 0.11 -12.19 4.16
C PHE A 88 0.47 -11.09 5.15
N HIS A 89 1.43 -11.37 6.01
CA HIS A 89 2.22 -10.38 6.73
C HIS A 89 3.57 -10.14 6.01
N PRO A 90 4.43 -9.24 6.48
CA PRO A 90 5.80 -9.17 6.00
C PRO A 90 6.48 -10.54 6.01
N VAL A 91 7.22 -10.85 4.97
CA VAL A 91 7.86 -12.16 4.81
C VAL A 91 9.18 -12.23 5.57
N ILE A 92 9.51 -13.40 6.11
CA ILE A 92 10.79 -13.64 6.78
C ILE A 92 11.89 -13.70 5.72
N ALA A 93 12.80 -12.72 5.76
CA ALA A 93 13.90 -12.57 4.80
C ALA A 93 15.09 -13.50 5.11
N TYR A 94 15.37 -13.72 6.41
CA TYR A 94 16.50 -14.52 6.89
C TYR A 94 16.02 -15.62 7.84
N PRO A 95 15.38 -16.68 7.34
CA PRO A 95 14.79 -17.73 8.19
C PRO A 95 15.83 -18.46 9.02
N GLU A 96 17.07 -18.63 8.54
CA GLU A 96 18.17 -19.25 9.30
C GLU A 96 18.56 -18.44 10.54
N TYR A 97 18.33 -17.12 10.52
CA TYR A 97 18.50 -16.26 11.68
C TYR A 97 17.26 -16.27 12.57
N THR A 98 16.09 -16.07 11.97
CA THR A 98 14.79 -16.00 12.65
C THR A 98 14.52 -17.25 13.51
N PHE A 99 14.87 -18.43 12.98
CA PHE A 99 14.65 -19.71 13.64
C PHE A 99 15.92 -20.27 14.31
N SER A 100 16.91 -19.41 14.60
CA SER A 100 18.12 -19.77 15.33
C SER A 100 17.99 -19.49 16.84
N SER A 101 19.00 -19.93 17.59
CA SER A 101 19.11 -19.62 19.02
C SER A 101 19.32 -18.13 19.36
N ALA A 102 19.50 -17.26 18.35
CA ALA A 102 19.53 -15.81 18.53
C ALA A 102 18.14 -15.26 18.94
N ILE A 103 17.08 -15.94 18.53
CA ILE A 103 15.68 -15.57 18.80
C ILE A 103 15.11 -16.58 19.82
N SER A 104 14.37 -16.10 20.81
CA SER A 104 13.77 -16.99 21.82
C SER A 104 12.78 -17.98 21.19
N GLU A 105 12.70 -19.20 21.71
CA GLU A 105 11.80 -20.26 21.21
C GLU A 105 10.33 -19.78 21.14
N LYS A 106 9.88 -19.05 22.15
CA LYS A 106 8.52 -18.47 22.15
C LYS A 106 8.31 -17.51 20.97
N ARG A 107 9.33 -16.73 20.64
CA ARG A 107 9.25 -15.76 19.55
C ARG A 107 9.31 -16.47 18.20
N GLN A 108 10.23 -17.44 18.07
CA GLN A 108 10.29 -18.31 16.88
C GLN A 108 8.93 -18.97 16.60
N ALA A 109 8.27 -19.53 17.61
CA ALA A 109 6.95 -20.14 17.45
C ALA A 109 5.90 -19.12 16.97
N GLY A 110 5.90 -17.89 17.52
CA GLY A 110 4.95 -16.85 17.07
C GLY A 110 5.22 -16.38 15.62
N LEU A 111 6.48 -16.31 15.20
CA LEU A 111 6.85 -15.98 13.82
C LEU A 111 6.55 -17.15 12.87
N ASP A 112 6.77 -18.40 13.31
CA ASP A 112 6.38 -19.59 12.56
C ASP A 112 4.87 -19.65 12.35
N ASP A 113 4.09 -19.37 13.39
CA ASP A 113 2.62 -19.41 13.32
C ASP A 113 2.03 -18.39 12.34
N GLY A 114 2.58 -17.16 12.30
CA GLY A 114 1.94 -16.04 11.62
C GLY A 114 2.59 -15.59 10.30
N MET A 115 3.74 -16.17 9.90
CA MET A 115 4.51 -15.67 8.76
C MET A 115 4.91 -16.78 7.79
N VAL A 116 5.13 -16.40 6.53
CA VAL A 116 5.83 -17.23 5.54
C VAL A 116 7.24 -16.70 5.31
N THR A 117 8.16 -17.56 4.89
CA THR A 117 9.49 -17.13 4.43
C THR A 117 9.42 -16.56 3.01
N VAL A 118 10.46 -15.86 2.59
CA VAL A 118 10.59 -15.36 1.21
C VAL A 118 10.43 -16.49 0.19
N ASP A 119 11.09 -17.62 0.40
CA ASP A 119 11.03 -18.75 -0.54
C ASP A 119 9.63 -19.39 -0.59
N GLU A 120 8.97 -19.50 0.56
CA GLU A 120 7.59 -19.98 0.61
C GLU A 120 6.63 -19.02 -0.12
N PHE A 121 6.79 -17.70 0.10
CA PHE A 121 6.01 -16.70 -0.61
C PHE A 121 6.18 -16.80 -2.14
N LYS A 122 7.44 -16.86 -2.62
CA LYS A 122 7.74 -17.03 -4.05
C LYS A 122 7.08 -18.29 -4.63
N LYS A 123 7.16 -19.42 -3.92
CA LYS A 123 6.50 -20.67 -4.31
C LYS A 123 4.98 -20.55 -4.34
N ILE A 124 4.37 -19.87 -3.36
CA ILE A 124 2.91 -19.65 -3.32
C ILE A 124 2.49 -18.82 -4.53
N ILE A 125 3.16 -17.70 -4.81
CA ILE A 125 2.84 -16.83 -5.96
C ILE A 125 2.98 -17.59 -7.28
N GLN A 126 4.05 -18.37 -7.47
CA GLN A 126 4.21 -19.21 -8.66
C GLN A 126 3.07 -20.22 -8.80
N ASN A 127 2.69 -20.89 -7.70
CA ASN A 127 1.61 -21.89 -7.73
C ASN A 127 0.24 -21.29 -8.08
N VAL A 128 -0.09 -20.12 -7.51
CA VAL A 128 -1.39 -19.48 -7.86
C VAL A 128 -1.40 -19.02 -9.31
N TYR A 129 -0.28 -18.52 -9.83
CA TYR A 129 -0.14 -18.21 -11.25
C TYR A 129 -0.34 -19.45 -12.14
N ASP A 130 0.38 -20.55 -11.84
CA ASP A 130 0.31 -21.82 -12.59
C ASP A 130 -1.09 -22.44 -12.58
N LYS A 131 -1.86 -22.20 -11.52
CA LYS A 131 -3.26 -22.63 -11.39
C LYS A 131 -4.26 -21.70 -12.09
N GLY A 132 -3.78 -20.71 -12.84
CA GLY A 132 -4.58 -19.81 -13.67
C GLY A 132 -5.28 -18.70 -12.89
N TYR A 133 -4.79 -18.34 -11.70
CA TYR A 133 -5.27 -17.12 -11.05
C TYR A 133 -4.74 -15.86 -11.74
N ILE A 134 -5.51 -14.78 -11.63
CA ILE A 134 -5.16 -13.44 -12.11
C ILE A 134 -5.47 -12.42 -11.01
N LEU A 135 -4.54 -11.52 -10.75
CA LEU A 135 -4.72 -10.48 -9.76
C LEU A 135 -5.77 -9.47 -10.21
N VAL A 136 -6.67 -9.12 -9.30
CA VAL A 136 -7.69 -8.09 -9.50
C VAL A 136 -7.73 -7.14 -8.31
N ASN A 137 -8.04 -5.86 -8.55
CA ASN A 137 -8.27 -4.92 -7.47
C ASN A 137 -9.64 -5.14 -6.83
N MET A 138 -9.74 -4.90 -5.52
CA MET A 138 -11.00 -4.98 -4.81
C MET A 138 -12.03 -3.97 -5.34
N GLY A 139 -11.57 -2.79 -5.82
CA GLY A 139 -12.40 -1.79 -6.48
C GLY A 139 -12.98 -2.23 -7.82
N ASP A 140 -12.35 -3.19 -8.52
CA ASP A 140 -12.91 -3.78 -9.74
C ASP A 140 -14.04 -4.76 -9.41
N VAL A 141 -13.96 -5.41 -8.25
CA VAL A 141 -14.96 -6.39 -7.77
C VAL A 141 -16.17 -5.68 -7.15
N TRP A 142 -15.94 -4.62 -6.41
CA TRP A 142 -16.97 -3.92 -5.63
C TRP A 142 -16.93 -2.42 -5.90
N SER A 143 -18.08 -1.84 -6.19
CA SER A 143 -18.22 -0.38 -6.33
C SER A 143 -19.35 0.15 -5.45
N GLU A 144 -19.22 1.41 -5.03
CA GLU A 144 -20.32 2.14 -4.41
C GLU A 144 -21.07 2.88 -5.51
N VAL A 145 -22.39 2.70 -5.54
CA VAL A 145 -23.30 3.40 -6.46
C VAL A 145 -24.34 4.17 -5.65
N VAL A 146 -24.75 5.32 -6.15
CA VAL A 146 -25.83 6.11 -5.53
C VAL A 146 -27.12 5.77 -6.24
N ASP A 147 -28.11 5.27 -5.48
CA ASP A 147 -29.43 4.93 -6.02
C ASP A 147 -30.26 6.18 -6.39
N GLU A 148 -31.42 5.98 -6.99
CA GLU A 148 -32.35 7.04 -7.43
C GLU A 148 -32.84 7.94 -6.29
N ASN A 149 -32.71 7.48 -5.03
CA ASN A 149 -33.11 8.22 -3.83
C ASN A 149 -31.89 8.95 -3.21
N GLY A 150 -30.70 8.90 -3.83
CA GLY A 150 -29.46 9.49 -3.30
C GLY A 150 -28.80 8.66 -2.21
N VAL A 151 -29.16 7.37 -2.06
CA VAL A 151 -28.58 6.47 -1.05
C VAL A 151 -27.42 5.70 -1.66
N ALA A 152 -26.26 5.77 -1.00
CA ALA A 152 -25.09 5.00 -1.37
C ALA A 152 -25.29 3.50 -1.08
N ARG A 153 -25.01 2.66 -2.08
CA ARG A 153 -25.13 1.20 -1.99
C ARG A 153 -23.91 0.53 -2.59
N MET A 154 -23.51 -0.58 -1.98
CA MET A 154 -22.49 -1.43 -2.58
C MET A 154 -23.08 -2.29 -3.69
N GLN A 155 -22.31 -2.44 -4.74
CA GLN A 155 -22.64 -3.26 -5.90
C GLN A 155 -21.50 -4.23 -6.22
N ARG A 156 -21.86 -5.49 -6.55
CA ARG A 156 -20.92 -6.45 -7.08
C ARG A 156 -20.84 -6.27 -8.61
N ASN A 157 -19.66 -5.95 -9.08
CA ASN A 157 -19.40 -5.78 -10.51
C ASN A 157 -19.20 -7.15 -11.18
N THR A 158 -19.55 -7.25 -12.46
CA THR A 158 -19.11 -8.36 -13.28
C THR A 158 -17.71 -8.06 -13.79
N LEU A 159 -16.75 -8.93 -13.45
CA LEU A 159 -15.41 -8.83 -14.02
C LEU A 159 -15.40 -9.46 -15.41
N MET A 160 -14.75 -8.81 -16.35
CA MET A 160 -14.41 -9.43 -17.63
C MET A 160 -12.98 -9.92 -17.55
N LEU A 161 -12.78 -11.23 -17.69
CA LEU A 161 -11.50 -11.92 -17.54
C LEU A 161 -11.07 -12.57 -18.85
N PRO A 162 -9.77 -12.83 -19.03
CA PRO A 162 -9.30 -13.74 -20.07
C PRO A 162 -9.84 -15.14 -19.83
N GLU A 163 -10.08 -15.89 -20.88
CA GLU A 163 -10.63 -17.24 -20.78
C GLU A 163 -9.73 -18.16 -19.95
N GLY A 164 -10.33 -18.90 -19.01
CA GLY A 164 -9.64 -19.82 -18.11
C GLY A 164 -8.98 -19.19 -16.90
N LYS A 165 -8.93 -17.86 -16.80
CA LYS A 165 -8.41 -17.18 -15.61
C LYS A 165 -9.46 -17.09 -14.49
N LYS A 166 -8.97 -17.09 -13.24
CA LYS A 166 -9.76 -16.99 -12.01
C LYS A 166 -9.30 -15.79 -11.19
N PRO A 167 -10.19 -14.91 -10.71
CA PRO A 167 -9.76 -13.70 -10.00
C PRO A 167 -9.24 -14.03 -8.60
N LEU A 168 -8.14 -13.36 -8.23
CA LEU A 168 -7.52 -13.43 -6.92
C LEU A 168 -7.23 -12.02 -6.41
N ILE A 169 -7.61 -11.74 -5.17
CA ILE A 169 -7.17 -10.57 -4.42
C ILE A 169 -6.05 -11.01 -3.48
N ILE A 170 -5.00 -10.21 -3.39
CA ILE A 170 -3.95 -10.35 -2.39
C ILE A 170 -3.93 -9.10 -1.51
N SER A 171 -3.76 -9.27 -0.20
CA SER A 171 -3.49 -8.16 0.70
C SER A 171 -2.32 -8.47 1.64
N PHE A 172 -1.69 -7.41 2.16
CA PHE A 172 -0.59 -7.51 3.11
C PHE A 172 -0.94 -6.69 4.35
N ASP A 173 -1.02 -7.36 5.49
CA ASP A 173 -1.25 -6.72 6.77
C ASP A 173 0.10 -6.30 7.41
N ASP A 174 0.10 -5.22 8.20
CA ASP A 174 1.24 -4.81 9.04
C ASP A 174 2.56 -4.48 8.31
N VAL A 175 2.50 -3.93 7.10
CA VAL A 175 3.71 -3.53 6.35
C VAL A 175 4.26 -2.20 6.88
N ASN A 176 4.59 -2.20 8.15
CA ASN A 176 5.13 -1.05 8.88
C ASN A 176 6.62 -1.22 9.20
N TYR A 177 7.15 -2.45 9.10
CA TYR A 177 8.51 -2.80 9.49
C TYR A 177 8.77 -2.37 10.93
N TYR A 178 8.03 -2.98 11.85
CA TYR A 178 8.11 -2.69 13.28
C TYR A 178 9.51 -2.92 13.82
N GLN A 179 9.85 -2.23 14.90
CA GLN A 179 11.19 -2.31 15.48
C GLN A 179 11.63 -3.76 15.77
N TYR A 180 10.72 -4.59 16.26
CA TYR A 180 11.02 -5.99 16.54
C TYR A 180 11.38 -6.79 15.26
N MET A 181 10.76 -6.47 14.11
CA MET A 181 11.05 -7.15 12.84
C MET A 181 12.48 -6.89 12.38
N LEU A 182 13.00 -5.68 12.62
CA LEU A 182 14.38 -5.32 12.25
C LEU A 182 15.43 -6.18 12.96
N GLU A 183 15.09 -6.75 14.12
CA GLU A 183 15.95 -7.56 14.95
C GLU A 183 15.70 -9.07 14.77
N GLU A 184 14.70 -9.46 13.95
CA GLU A 184 14.20 -10.83 13.84
C GLU A 184 14.27 -11.41 12.42
N GLY A 185 15.05 -10.79 11.53
CA GLY A 185 15.34 -11.34 10.20
C GLY A 185 14.41 -10.90 9.08
N PHE A 186 13.79 -9.73 9.21
CA PHE A 186 13.00 -9.09 8.16
C PHE A 186 13.78 -7.96 7.47
N THR A 187 13.27 -7.47 6.36
CA THR A 187 13.71 -6.21 5.73
C THR A 187 13.33 -5.01 6.61
N SER A 188 13.89 -3.83 6.34
CA SER A 188 13.75 -2.68 7.24
C SER A 188 12.82 -1.59 6.74
N LYS A 189 12.73 -1.40 5.43
CA LYS A 189 11.83 -0.41 4.79
C LYS A 189 11.80 -0.58 3.27
N LEU A 190 10.77 -0.01 2.65
CA LEU A 190 10.73 0.17 1.20
C LEU A 190 11.52 1.42 0.79
N VAL A 191 12.15 1.36 -0.37
CA VAL A 191 12.95 2.45 -0.95
C VAL A 191 12.63 2.59 -2.43
N LEU A 192 12.54 3.80 -2.93
CA LEU A 192 12.48 4.06 -4.36
C LEU A 192 13.92 4.06 -4.91
N GLY A 193 14.25 3.12 -5.79
CA GLY A 193 15.54 3.03 -6.44
C GLY A 193 15.75 4.09 -7.52
N ASP A 194 17.01 4.28 -7.93
CA ASP A 194 17.36 5.20 -9.02
C ASP A 194 16.77 4.77 -10.37
N ASP A 195 16.41 3.50 -10.50
CA ASP A 195 15.70 2.92 -11.65
C ASP A 195 14.18 3.19 -11.64
N GLY A 196 13.69 3.89 -10.61
CA GLY A 196 12.27 4.14 -10.40
C GLY A 196 11.45 2.92 -9.94
N GLN A 197 12.11 1.82 -9.57
CA GLN A 197 11.44 0.65 -9.01
C GLN A 197 11.44 0.67 -7.48
N ILE A 198 10.53 -0.11 -6.88
CA ILE A 198 10.54 -0.30 -5.43
C ILE A 198 11.59 -1.37 -5.08
N TRP A 199 12.43 -1.03 -4.12
CA TRP A 199 13.41 -1.89 -3.48
C TRP A 199 13.09 -2.01 -2.00
N ALA A 200 13.62 -3.00 -1.34
CA ALA A 200 13.63 -3.08 0.12
C ALA A 200 15.06 -2.86 0.64
N GLU A 201 15.18 -2.06 1.70
CA GLU A 201 16.43 -2.01 2.48
C GLU A 201 16.44 -3.20 3.42
N THR A 202 17.56 -3.87 3.51
CA THR A 202 17.79 -4.97 4.46
C THR A 202 19.09 -4.76 5.22
N ARG A 203 19.12 -5.28 6.45
CA ARG A 203 20.35 -5.44 7.23
C ARG A 203 20.57 -6.93 7.44
N ASP A 204 21.64 -7.44 6.85
CA ASP A 204 22.07 -8.83 7.08
C ASP A 204 22.30 -9.05 8.58
N PRO A 205 21.58 -9.95 9.24
CA PRO A 205 21.66 -10.12 10.70
C PRO A 205 22.96 -10.82 11.15
N PHE A 206 23.71 -11.43 10.23
CA PHE A 206 24.98 -12.11 10.53
C PHE A 206 26.18 -11.18 10.37
N THR A 207 26.15 -10.28 9.40
CA THR A 207 27.27 -9.38 9.08
C THR A 207 27.02 -7.94 9.52
N GLY A 208 25.75 -7.54 9.64
CA GLY A 208 25.33 -6.16 9.91
C GLY A 208 25.40 -5.25 8.67
N GLU A 209 25.70 -5.79 7.49
CA GLU A 209 25.75 -5.05 6.24
C GLU A 209 24.34 -4.57 5.85
N VAL A 210 24.24 -3.31 5.41
CA VAL A 210 23.00 -2.72 4.90
C VAL A 210 23.08 -2.69 3.38
N SER A 211 22.07 -3.21 2.72
CA SER A 211 21.97 -3.24 1.26
C SER A 211 20.54 -3.06 0.78
N LEU A 212 20.38 -2.79 -0.51
CA LEU A 212 19.07 -2.79 -1.18
C LEU A 212 18.88 -4.13 -1.91
N THR A 213 17.66 -4.62 -1.89
CA THR A 213 17.29 -5.92 -2.49
C THR A 213 15.91 -5.86 -3.12
N GLN A 214 15.69 -6.66 -4.16
CA GLN A 214 14.37 -6.92 -4.73
C GLN A 214 13.92 -8.37 -4.49
N ASP A 215 14.71 -9.15 -3.75
CA ASP A 215 14.51 -10.60 -3.59
C ASP A 215 14.12 -11.03 -2.19
N LEU A 216 14.16 -10.11 -1.20
CA LEU A 216 13.98 -10.43 0.23
C LEU A 216 12.74 -9.78 0.84
N ASP A 217 11.87 -9.17 0.02
CA ASP A 217 10.63 -8.55 0.48
C ASP A 217 9.49 -8.84 -0.47
N ALA A 218 8.30 -9.06 0.08
CA ALA A 218 7.12 -9.43 -0.71
C ALA A 218 6.74 -8.38 -1.76
N THR A 219 6.97 -7.09 -1.47
CA THR A 219 6.62 -5.98 -2.38
C THR A 219 7.42 -6.03 -3.68
N PRO A 220 8.76 -5.91 -3.67
CA PRO A 220 9.53 -5.98 -4.90
C PRO A 220 9.49 -7.37 -5.56
N ILE A 221 9.33 -8.45 -4.78
CA ILE A 221 9.15 -9.80 -5.34
C ILE A 221 7.87 -9.86 -6.19
N LEU A 222 6.73 -9.38 -5.68
CA LEU A 222 5.47 -9.35 -6.44
C LEU A 222 5.55 -8.38 -7.62
N ASP A 223 6.22 -7.24 -7.45
CA ASP A 223 6.47 -6.27 -8.51
C ASP A 223 7.22 -6.91 -9.68
N ASN A 224 8.32 -7.59 -9.41
CA ASN A 224 9.12 -8.28 -10.42
C ASN A 224 8.36 -9.45 -11.03
N PHE A 225 7.63 -10.23 -10.22
CA PHE A 225 6.84 -11.34 -10.72
C PHE A 225 5.79 -10.87 -11.74
N VAL A 226 5.10 -9.75 -11.47
CA VAL A 226 4.11 -9.18 -12.40
C VAL A 226 4.78 -8.60 -13.67
N LEU A 227 6.00 -8.06 -13.56
CA LEU A 227 6.76 -7.62 -14.75
C LEU A 227 7.20 -8.80 -15.63
N GLU A 228 7.59 -9.92 -15.02
CA GLU A 228 7.96 -11.15 -15.73
C GLU A 228 6.72 -11.89 -16.29
N HIS A 229 5.58 -11.79 -15.62
CA HIS A 229 4.31 -12.43 -15.95
C HIS A 229 3.17 -11.39 -16.05
N PRO A 230 3.16 -10.50 -17.05
CA PRO A 230 2.16 -9.45 -17.15
C PRO A 230 0.73 -9.98 -17.31
N ASP A 231 0.57 -11.21 -17.77
CA ASP A 231 -0.72 -11.93 -17.83
C ASP A 231 -1.26 -12.36 -16.45
N PHE A 232 -0.48 -12.23 -15.38
CA PHE A 232 -0.91 -12.46 -14.00
C PHE A 232 -1.70 -11.29 -13.42
N SER A 233 -1.71 -10.13 -14.07
CA SER A 233 -2.36 -8.91 -13.59
C SER A 233 -3.46 -8.44 -14.53
N LEU A 234 -4.64 -8.16 -14.01
CA LEU A 234 -5.71 -7.50 -14.74
C LEU A 234 -5.54 -5.98 -14.60
N ASN A 235 -5.31 -5.30 -15.73
CA ASN A 235 -5.18 -3.83 -15.80
C ASN A 235 -4.13 -3.26 -14.80
N GLY A 236 -3.06 -4.00 -14.52
CA GLY A 236 -2.01 -3.58 -13.60
C GLY A 236 -2.31 -3.83 -12.12
N ALA A 237 -3.39 -4.52 -11.76
CA ALA A 237 -3.72 -4.87 -10.39
C ALA A 237 -2.60 -5.69 -9.72
N LYS A 238 -2.28 -5.37 -8.46
CA LYS A 238 -1.32 -6.12 -7.66
C LYS A 238 -1.94 -6.56 -6.33
N ALA A 239 -1.72 -5.81 -5.27
CA ALA A 239 -2.23 -6.17 -3.96
C ALA A 239 -2.69 -4.92 -3.17
N ILE A 240 -3.21 -5.18 -1.96
CA ILE A 240 -3.73 -4.15 -1.06
C ILE A 240 -2.86 -4.15 0.20
N TYR A 241 -2.33 -2.98 0.56
CA TYR A 241 -1.74 -2.83 1.88
C TYR A 241 -2.82 -2.50 2.91
N SER A 242 -2.90 -3.32 3.94
CA SER A 242 -3.72 -3.14 5.12
C SER A 242 -2.83 -2.50 6.21
N LEU A 243 -2.85 -1.16 6.26
CA LEU A 243 -1.87 -0.40 7.04
C LEU A 243 -2.38 -0.04 8.42
N THR A 244 -1.56 -0.30 9.44
CA THR A 244 -1.64 0.35 10.75
C THR A 244 -0.90 1.68 10.74
N GLY A 245 -0.93 2.44 11.84
CA GLY A 245 -0.26 3.74 11.95
C GLY A 245 0.83 3.77 13.01
N TYR A 246 0.77 2.88 14.01
CA TYR A 246 1.80 2.86 15.05
C TYR A 246 3.14 2.39 14.45
N GLU A 247 4.23 2.99 14.89
CA GLU A 247 5.56 2.90 14.29
C GLU A 247 5.67 3.34 12.82
N GLY A 248 4.63 4.01 12.26
CA GLY A 248 4.63 4.57 10.92
C GLY A 248 4.24 3.58 9.82
N ILE A 249 4.66 3.82 8.58
CA ILE A 249 4.33 2.98 7.42
C ILE A 249 5.57 2.75 6.55
N PHE A 250 5.67 1.57 5.94
CA PHE A 250 6.74 1.18 5.01
C PHE A 250 8.17 1.35 5.57
N GLY A 251 8.34 1.32 6.91
CA GLY A 251 9.61 1.52 7.59
C GLY A 251 9.93 2.97 7.93
N TYR A 252 9.09 3.92 7.53
CA TYR A 252 9.21 5.35 7.84
C TYR A 252 8.41 5.69 9.10
N ARG A 253 9.05 6.32 10.08
CA ARG A 253 8.47 6.62 11.39
C ARG A 253 7.57 7.87 11.33
N THR A 254 6.46 7.76 10.59
CA THR A 254 5.51 8.85 10.32
C THR A 254 4.52 9.12 11.44
N GLN A 255 4.45 8.25 12.45
CA GLN A 255 3.53 8.41 13.58
C GLN A 255 3.79 9.69 14.38
N ASN A 256 2.74 10.28 14.92
CA ASN A 256 2.86 11.32 15.92
C ASN A 256 3.01 10.70 17.31
N ASP A 257 3.95 11.22 18.10
CA ASP A 257 4.07 10.85 19.50
C ASP A 257 3.23 11.81 20.37
N ILE A 258 2.09 11.31 20.82
CA ILE A 258 1.15 12.10 21.64
C ILE A 258 1.59 12.24 23.09
N ASP A 259 2.56 11.44 23.53
CA ASP A 259 3.11 11.50 24.89
C ASP A 259 4.14 12.62 25.04
N ILE A 260 4.68 13.15 23.92
CA ILE A 260 5.51 14.34 23.90
C ILE A 260 4.59 15.58 23.90
N ALA A 261 4.51 16.27 25.02
CA ALA A 261 3.67 17.46 25.14
C ALA A 261 4.11 18.57 24.16
N ALA A 262 3.18 19.45 23.79
CA ALA A 262 3.44 20.51 22.82
C ALA A 262 4.51 21.53 23.29
N ASP A 263 4.67 21.69 24.62
CA ASP A 263 5.66 22.56 25.27
C ASP A 263 6.93 21.80 25.73
N ASP A 264 7.03 20.49 25.43
CA ASP A 264 8.23 19.70 25.74
C ASP A 264 9.40 20.18 24.88
N PRO A 265 10.58 20.40 25.48
CA PRO A 265 11.80 20.80 24.75
C PRO A 265 12.21 19.81 23.63
N ALA A 266 11.83 18.54 23.71
CA ALA A 266 12.09 17.52 22.68
C ALA A 266 11.13 17.62 21.48
N ARG A 267 9.96 18.26 21.65
CA ARG A 267 8.91 18.32 20.62
C ARG A 267 9.38 18.87 19.27
N PRO A 268 10.11 20.00 19.18
CA PRO A 268 10.56 20.54 17.90
C PRO A 268 11.48 19.58 17.12
N ALA A 269 12.36 18.86 17.82
CA ALA A 269 13.27 17.89 17.20
C ALA A 269 12.49 16.65 16.70
N PHE A 270 11.53 16.19 17.47
CA PHE A 270 10.65 15.10 17.08
C PHE A 270 9.82 15.47 15.84
N ASP A 271 9.17 16.65 15.83
CA ASP A 271 8.36 17.10 14.71
C ASP A 271 9.18 17.29 13.43
N ALA A 272 10.40 17.81 13.54
CA ALA A 272 11.30 17.94 12.40
C ALA A 272 11.70 16.57 11.81
N LYS A 273 12.02 15.61 12.67
CA LYS A 273 12.32 14.22 12.24
C LYS A 273 11.10 13.57 11.57
N ARG A 274 9.96 13.65 12.22
CA ARG A 274 8.70 13.12 11.68
C ARG A 274 8.36 13.73 10.32
N ALA A 275 8.51 15.05 10.17
CA ALA A 275 8.26 15.72 8.90
C ALA A 275 9.19 15.21 7.79
N ALA A 276 10.47 14.96 8.10
CA ALA A 276 11.40 14.38 7.13
C ALA A 276 11.01 12.95 6.71
N GLU A 277 10.57 12.11 7.64
CA GLU A 277 10.06 10.76 7.36
C GLU A 277 8.81 10.80 6.46
N ILE A 278 7.89 11.74 6.74
CA ILE A 278 6.69 11.96 5.92
C ILE A 278 7.07 12.35 4.48
N GLU A 279 8.01 13.29 4.31
CA GLU A 279 8.44 13.68 2.96
C GLU A 279 9.14 12.53 2.23
N ALA A 280 9.93 11.73 2.93
CA ALA A 280 10.67 10.61 2.36
C ALA A 280 9.77 9.46 1.89
N VAL A 281 8.62 9.20 2.55
CA VAL A 281 7.72 8.11 2.17
C VAL A 281 6.78 8.47 1.01
N LYS A 282 6.53 9.74 0.75
CA LYS A 282 5.60 10.20 -0.31
C LYS A 282 5.91 9.65 -1.71
N PRO A 283 7.16 9.71 -2.21
CA PRO A 283 7.47 9.18 -3.55
C PRO A 283 7.26 7.66 -3.62
N ILE A 284 7.47 6.93 -2.53
CA ILE A 284 7.21 5.49 -2.45
C ILE A 284 5.72 5.21 -2.58
N ILE A 285 4.88 5.93 -1.81
CA ILE A 285 3.42 5.81 -1.90
C ILE A 285 2.93 6.15 -3.30
N ALA A 286 3.47 7.21 -3.92
CA ALA A 286 3.12 7.59 -5.29
C ALA A 286 3.45 6.46 -6.26
N ARG A 287 4.67 5.91 -6.19
CA ARG A 287 5.11 4.83 -7.07
C ARG A 287 4.29 3.55 -6.87
N LEU A 288 4.00 3.17 -5.63
CA LEU A 288 3.14 2.02 -5.34
C LEU A 288 1.77 2.16 -6.00
N LYS A 289 1.13 3.34 -5.91
CA LYS A 289 -0.15 3.62 -6.59
C LYS A 289 -0.04 3.53 -8.11
N GLU A 290 0.98 4.14 -8.68
CA GLU A 290 1.24 4.12 -10.12
C GLU A 290 1.41 2.70 -10.66
N THR A 291 1.97 1.81 -9.85
CA THR A 291 2.24 0.43 -10.25
C THR A 291 1.16 -0.57 -9.87
N GLY A 292 0.02 -0.11 -9.35
CA GLY A 292 -1.17 -0.96 -9.15
C GLY A 292 -1.42 -1.45 -7.73
N TRP A 293 -0.67 -0.93 -6.73
CA TRP A 293 -0.95 -1.18 -5.31
C TRP A 293 -2.08 -0.29 -4.81
N THR A 294 -2.91 -0.81 -3.92
CA THR A 294 -4.00 -0.10 -3.27
C THR A 294 -3.87 -0.16 -1.75
N PHE A 295 -4.69 0.61 -1.02
CA PHE A 295 -4.53 0.79 0.42
C PHE A 295 -5.86 0.62 1.15
N GLY A 296 -5.79 -0.01 2.31
CA GLY A 296 -6.89 -0.14 3.26
C GLY A 296 -6.42 0.16 4.69
N SER A 297 -7.36 0.36 5.58
CA SER A 297 -7.08 0.57 7.00
C SER A 297 -6.95 -0.78 7.73
N HIS A 298 -5.98 -0.87 8.65
CA HIS A 298 -5.87 -1.95 9.63
C HIS A 298 -5.97 -1.40 11.06
N THR A 299 -6.77 -0.34 11.25
CA THR A 299 -6.81 0.53 12.42
C THR A 299 -5.46 1.22 12.66
N TRP A 300 -5.40 2.26 13.49
CA TRP A 300 -4.13 2.92 13.77
C TRP A 300 -3.24 2.07 14.66
N GLY A 301 -3.80 1.56 15.74
CA GLY A 301 -3.09 0.85 16.81
C GLY A 301 -3.20 -0.67 16.75
N HIS A 302 -3.60 -1.27 15.62
CA HIS A 302 -3.86 -2.71 15.51
C HIS A 302 -4.82 -3.20 16.62
N ILE A 303 -5.87 -2.41 16.87
CA ILE A 303 -6.78 -2.64 18.01
C ILE A 303 -7.78 -3.76 17.73
N ARG A 304 -8.18 -4.47 18.78
CA ARG A 304 -9.29 -5.41 18.71
C ARG A 304 -10.61 -4.64 18.68
N LEU A 305 -11.35 -4.76 17.60
CA LEU A 305 -12.62 -4.07 17.40
C LEU A 305 -13.80 -4.77 18.10
N ASP A 306 -13.60 -6.02 18.55
CA ASP A 306 -14.58 -6.77 19.36
C ASP A 306 -14.61 -6.36 20.84
N MET A 307 -13.71 -5.49 21.26
CA MET A 307 -13.73 -4.90 22.61
C MET A 307 -14.67 -3.70 22.61
N ASP A 308 -15.55 -3.63 23.61
CA ASP A 308 -16.65 -2.66 23.71
C ASP A 308 -16.21 -1.24 24.15
N ASP A 309 -15.07 -0.72 23.69
CA ASP A 309 -14.62 0.63 23.98
C ASP A 309 -14.80 1.55 22.76
N MET A 310 -16.01 2.09 22.60
CA MET A 310 -16.33 3.02 21.53
C MET A 310 -15.42 4.25 21.49
N ALA A 311 -15.03 4.78 22.64
CA ALA A 311 -14.17 5.96 22.70
C ALA A 311 -12.76 5.64 22.18
N TRP A 312 -12.28 4.41 22.40
CA TRP A 312 -11.00 3.96 21.86
C TRP A 312 -11.09 3.77 20.34
N ILE A 313 -12.11 3.05 19.85
CA ILE A 313 -12.34 2.85 18.42
C ILE A 313 -12.42 4.20 17.68
N GLN A 314 -13.12 5.17 18.25
CA GLN A 314 -13.24 6.50 17.64
C GLN A 314 -11.88 7.23 17.57
N ARG A 315 -11.12 7.24 18.66
CA ARG A 315 -9.79 7.88 18.68
C ARG A 315 -8.82 7.20 17.70
N ASP A 316 -8.83 5.88 17.66
CA ASP A 316 -7.98 5.09 16.77
C ASP A 316 -8.31 5.37 15.29
N THR A 317 -9.60 5.34 14.93
CA THR A 317 -10.07 5.60 13.57
C THR A 317 -9.71 7.02 13.10
N VAL A 318 -9.93 8.03 13.94
CA VAL A 318 -9.54 9.42 13.64
C VAL A 318 -8.03 9.52 13.44
N ARG A 319 -7.27 8.90 14.32
CA ARG A 319 -5.82 8.92 14.25
C ARG A 319 -5.29 8.24 12.98
N TRP A 320 -5.91 7.12 12.58
CA TRP A 320 -5.58 6.48 11.30
C TRP A 320 -5.81 7.43 10.12
N ALA A 321 -6.96 8.10 10.08
CA ALA A 321 -7.29 9.04 9.01
C ALA A 321 -6.29 10.20 8.93
N GLU A 322 -5.86 10.74 10.09
CA GLU A 322 -4.92 11.86 10.18
C GLU A 322 -3.46 11.46 9.87
N GLU A 323 -3.01 10.29 10.30
CA GLU A 323 -1.59 9.91 10.24
C GLU A 323 -1.26 8.97 9.07
N VAL A 324 -2.21 8.16 8.61
CA VAL A 324 -2.04 7.22 7.49
C VAL A 324 -2.88 7.65 6.30
N GLY A 325 -4.18 7.84 6.49
CA GLY A 325 -5.10 8.24 5.44
C GLY A 325 -4.70 9.53 4.73
N SER A 326 -4.13 10.50 5.46
CA SER A 326 -3.59 11.75 4.89
C SER A 326 -2.43 11.53 3.93
N LEU A 327 -1.70 10.42 4.05
CA LEU A 327 -0.55 10.06 3.20
C LEU A 327 -0.98 9.17 2.02
N VAL A 328 -1.74 8.11 2.31
CA VAL A 328 -2.13 7.12 1.29
C VAL A 328 -3.42 7.49 0.56
N GLY A 329 -4.15 8.51 1.02
CA GLY A 329 -5.45 8.91 0.47
C GLY A 329 -6.61 8.15 1.10
N PRO A 330 -7.84 8.51 0.73
CA PRO A 330 -9.05 7.90 1.27
C PRO A 330 -9.17 6.43 0.86
N THR A 331 -9.71 5.62 1.76
CA THR A 331 -10.09 4.24 1.49
C THR A 331 -11.45 3.93 2.10
N ASN A 332 -12.19 3.03 1.47
CA ASN A 332 -13.42 2.48 2.01
C ASN A 332 -13.26 1.04 2.52
N ILE A 333 -12.01 0.55 2.61
CA ILE A 333 -11.68 -0.81 3.02
C ILE A 333 -11.11 -0.80 4.44
N LEU A 334 -11.70 -1.61 5.33
CA LEU A 334 -11.20 -1.87 6.67
C LEU A 334 -10.94 -3.36 6.86
N PHE A 335 -9.72 -3.69 7.18
CA PHE A 335 -9.28 -5.02 7.58
C PHE A 335 -9.28 -5.10 9.11
N TYR A 336 -9.93 -6.12 9.66
CA TYR A 336 -10.04 -6.26 11.11
C TYR A 336 -8.77 -6.88 11.69
N PRO A 337 -8.04 -6.17 12.56
CA PRO A 337 -6.92 -6.78 13.28
C PRO A 337 -7.37 -8.03 14.03
N HIS A 338 -6.53 -9.06 14.00
CA HIS A 338 -6.83 -10.37 14.61
C HIS A 338 -8.10 -11.05 14.04
N GLY A 339 -8.66 -10.58 12.93
CA GLY A 339 -9.98 -11.01 12.47
C GLY A 339 -11.14 -10.61 13.41
N ALA A 340 -10.88 -9.72 14.38
CA ALA A 340 -11.82 -9.35 15.44
C ALA A 340 -12.89 -8.39 14.93
N ARG A 341 -14.08 -8.93 14.58
CA ARG A 341 -15.25 -8.15 14.17
C ARG A 341 -15.74 -7.26 15.30
N PRO A 342 -16.20 -6.04 15.00
CA PRO A 342 -16.71 -5.12 16.02
C PRO A 342 -17.91 -5.67 16.81
N ASP A 343 -18.25 -4.95 17.87
CA ASP A 343 -19.44 -5.23 18.70
C ASP A 343 -19.46 -6.65 19.30
N GLY A 344 -18.35 -7.06 19.93
CA GLY A 344 -18.22 -8.38 20.56
C GLY A 344 -18.12 -9.54 19.57
N GLY A 345 -17.72 -9.28 18.32
CA GLY A 345 -17.63 -10.28 17.25
C GLY A 345 -18.97 -10.52 16.55
N ASP A 346 -19.88 -9.54 16.59
CA ASP A 346 -21.21 -9.65 15.98
C ASP A 346 -21.13 -9.97 14.48
N TRP A 347 -21.62 -11.14 14.10
CA TRP A 347 -21.73 -11.56 12.71
C TRP A 347 -22.76 -10.76 11.91
N HIS A 348 -23.75 -10.18 12.60
CA HIS A 348 -24.78 -9.36 11.96
C HIS A 348 -24.27 -7.97 11.62
N GLN A 349 -23.20 -7.52 12.28
CA GLN A 349 -22.54 -6.24 12.03
C GLN A 349 -23.54 -5.08 11.99
N THR A 350 -24.35 -4.98 13.04
CA THR A 350 -25.37 -3.95 13.19
C THR A 350 -25.17 -3.09 14.44
N GLY A 351 -24.16 -3.41 15.23
CA GLY A 351 -23.86 -2.71 16.48
C GLY A 351 -23.29 -1.31 16.30
N PRO A 352 -23.15 -0.55 17.38
CA PRO A 352 -22.74 0.86 17.35
C PRO A 352 -21.32 1.07 16.83
N ALA A 353 -20.38 0.15 17.08
CA ALA A 353 -19.03 0.28 16.57
C ALA A 353 -19.00 0.09 15.05
N PHE A 354 -19.71 -0.89 14.53
CA PHE A 354 -19.82 -1.08 13.08
C PHE A 354 -20.48 0.14 12.41
N GLN A 355 -21.60 0.65 12.95
CA GLN A 355 -22.29 1.83 12.43
C GLN A 355 -21.38 3.06 12.42
N TYR A 356 -20.59 3.25 13.48
CA TYR A 356 -19.60 4.32 13.52
C TYR A 356 -18.56 4.16 12.40
N LEU A 357 -17.93 3.00 12.25
CA LEU A 357 -16.95 2.74 11.20
C LEU A 357 -17.54 2.99 9.80
N GLN A 358 -18.79 2.56 9.58
CA GLN A 358 -19.51 2.83 8.33
C GLN A 358 -19.75 4.34 8.12
N SER A 359 -20.03 5.10 9.18
CA SER A 359 -20.18 6.55 9.13
C SER A 359 -18.88 7.29 8.79
N GLN A 360 -17.71 6.65 9.03
CA GLN A 360 -16.41 7.16 8.64
C GLN A 360 -16.03 6.85 7.18
N GLY A 361 -16.94 6.24 6.41
CA GLY A 361 -16.75 5.98 4.99
C GLY A 361 -16.34 4.55 4.65
N PHE A 362 -16.12 3.67 5.62
CA PHE A 362 -15.84 2.27 5.34
C PHE A 362 -17.07 1.56 4.78
N ARG A 363 -16.85 0.74 3.75
CA ARG A 363 -17.89 -0.02 3.03
C ARG A 363 -17.54 -1.49 2.85
N ILE A 364 -16.25 -1.81 2.86
CA ILE A 364 -15.73 -3.16 2.69
C ILE A 364 -15.02 -3.54 3.98
N PHE A 365 -15.49 -4.60 4.62
CA PHE A 365 -15.05 -5.05 5.92
C PHE A 365 -14.52 -6.48 5.83
N ALA A 366 -13.21 -6.63 5.99
CA ALA A 366 -12.50 -7.89 5.80
C ALA A 366 -11.98 -8.45 7.13
N SER A 367 -12.39 -9.67 7.42
CA SER A 367 -11.93 -10.46 8.57
C SER A 367 -10.96 -11.56 8.12
N VAL A 368 -10.64 -12.46 9.01
CA VAL A 368 -9.88 -13.70 8.78
C VAL A 368 -10.80 -14.88 8.98
N GLY A 369 -10.76 -15.83 8.07
CA GLY A 369 -11.62 -17.01 8.10
C GLY A 369 -10.94 -18.29 7.66
N ILE A 370 -11.72 -19.36 7.68
CA ILE A 370 -11.29 -20.67 7.20
C ILE A 370 -11.67 -20.92 5.74
N ASN A 371 -12.47 -20.03 5.16
CA ASN A 371 -12.83 -19.98 3.76
C ASN A 371 -12.79 -18.52 3.30
N SER A 372 -12.31 -18.29 2.08
CA SER A 372 -12.46 -17.00 1.43
C SER A 372 -13.90 -16.85 0.96
N PHE A 373 -14.55 -15.78 1.35
CA PHE A 373 -15.88 -15.42 0.84
C PHE A 373 -16.07 -13.90 0.88
N SER A 374 -17.00 -13.43 0.06
CA SER A 374 -17.48 -12.05 0.13
C SER A 374 -18.93 -11.96 -0.34
N TYR A 375 -19.71 -11.10 0.30
CA TYR A 375 -21.10 -10.83 -0.07
C TYR A 375 -21.49 -9.41 0.33
N ILE A 376 -22.51 -8.88 -0.34
CA ILE A 376 -23.14 -7.61 0.06
C ILE A 376 -24.19 -7.91 1.12
N LYS A 377 -24.10 -7.15 2.21
CA LYS A 377 -25.14 -7.08 3.21
C LYS A 377 -26.07 -5.90 2.87
N ASP A 378 -27.13 -6.18 2.13
CA ASP A 378 -27.99 -5.16 1.53
C ASP A 378 -28.69 -4.25 2.55
N ASP A 379 -29.05 -4.80 3.71
CA ASP A 379 -29.71 -4.07 4.80
C ASP A 379 -28.83 -2.96 5.41
N ILE A 380 -27.49 -3.09 5.28
CA ILE A 380 -26.51 -2.13 5.77
C ILE A 380 -25.63 -1.55 4.66
N SER A 381 -25.84 -1.97 3.42
CA SER A 381 -25.06 -1.57 2.24
C SER A 381 -23.53 -1.62 2.48
N ALA A 382 -23.06 -2.79 2.84
CA ALA A 382 -21.64 -3.07 3.09
C ALA A 382 -21.25 -4.41 2.47
N VAL A 383 -19.98 -4.52 2.08
CA VAL A 383 -19.35 -5.79 1.72
C VAL A 383 -18.72 -6.40 2.96
N ILE A 384 -19.08 -7.64 3.24
CA ILE A 384 -18.51 -8.44 4.32
C ILE A 384 -17.71 -9.56 3.67
N CYS A 385 -16.44 -9.71 4.06
CA CYS A 385 -15.58 -10.76 3.53
C CYS A 385 -14.67 -11.34 4.60
N ASP A 386 -14.24 -12.59 4.36
CA ASP A 386 -13.17 -13.25 5.07
C ASP A 386 -12.04 -13.57 4.08
N ARG A 387 -10.81 -13.56 4.60
CA ARG A 387 -9.59 -13.83 3.87
C ARG A 387 -8.93 -15.09 4.40
N LEU A 388 -8.18 -15.78 3.54
CA LEU A 388 -7.34 -16.91 3.92
C LEU A 388 -5.91 -16.44 4.16
N HIS A 389 -5.31 -16.94 5.23
CA HIS A 389 -3.95 -16.62 5.65
C HIS A 389 -3.00 -17.79 5.37
N PRO A 390 -2.18 -17.74 4.31
CA PRO A 390 -1.04 -18.62 4.19
C PRO A 390 0.03 -18.23 5.23
N ASP A 391 0.27 -19.10 6.19
CA ASP A 391 1.22 -18.94 7.30
C ASP A 391 1.78 -20.31 7.71
N GLY A 392 2.73 -20.35 8.63
CA GLY A 392 3.31 -21.61 9.06
C GLY A 392 2.29 -22.55 9.71
N THR A 393 1.30 -22.03 10.45
CA THR A 393 0.22 -22.83 11.00
C THR A 393 -0.59 -23.51 9.90
N THR A 394 -1.01 -22.78 8.89
CA THR A 394 -1.83 -23.30 7.80
C THR A 394 -1.04 -24.21 6.86
N LEU A 395 0.24 -23.92 6.63
CA LEU A 395 1.14 -24.79 5.90
C LEU A 395 1.33 -26.15 6.57
N ARG A 396 1.35 -26.20 7.93
CA ARG A 396 1.52 -27.44 8.70
C ARG A 396 0.23 -28.24 8.86
N TRP A 397 -0.93 -27.56 9.02
CA TRP A 397 -2.12 -28.20 9.56
C TRP A 397 -3.39 -28.02 8.71
N ALA A 398 -3.35 -27.28 7.60
CA ALA A 398 -4.54 -26.97 6.82
C ALA A 398 -4.37 -27.19 5.30
N ARG A 399 -3.58 -28.18 4.90
CA ARG A 399 -3.25 -28.47 3.50
C ARG A 399 -4.51 -28.55 2.60
N SER A 400 -5.53 -29.28 3.02
CA SER A 400 -6.75 -29.50 2.23
C SER A 400 -7.48 -28.19 1.86
N ARG A 401 -7.39 -27.16 2.72
CA ARG A 401 -8.02 -25.85 2.52
C ARG A 401 -7.36 -25.07 1.39
N TYR A 402 -6.07 -25.28 1.18
CA TYR A 402 -5.26 -24.50 0.25
C TYR A 402 -4.95 -25.21 -1.08
N LEU A 403 -5.38 -26.47 -1.27
CA LEU A 403 -5.08 -27.24 -2.49
C LEU A 403 -5.52 -26.55 -3.79
N GLN A 404 -6.55 -25.71 -3.73
CA GLN A 404 -6.94 -24.92 -4.90
C GLN A 404 -5.88 -23.86 -5.29
N PHE A 405 -5.06 -23.40 -4.36
CA PHE A 405 -4.01 -22.41 -4.53
C PHE A 405 -2.63 -23.06 -4.69
N TYR A 406 -2.28 -23.97 -3.78
CA TYR A 406 -1.00 -24.67 -3.73
C TYR A 406 -1.11 -25.95 -2.88
N ASP A 407 -0.10 -26.80 -2.97
CA ASP A 407 0.06 -27.91 -2.04
C ASP A 407 1.06 -27.50 -0.94
N ALA A 408 0.63 -27.49 0.31
CA ALA A 408 1.45 -27.06 1.44
C ALA A 408 2.74 -27.90 1.61
N GLN A 409 2.73 -29.17 1.18
CA GLN A 409 3.91 -30.04 1.19
C GLN A 409 5.04 -29.54 0.28
N ASP A 410 4.67 -28.89 -0.84
CA ASP A 410 5.63 -28.38 -1.82
C ASP A 410 6.12 -26.97 -1.44
N ILE A 411 5.40 -26.29 -0.55
CA ILE A 411 5.67 -24.90 -0.14
C ILE A 411 6.57 -24.85 1.07
N ILE A 412 6.19 -25.51 2.17
CA ILE A 412 6.82 -25.35 3.49
C ILE A 412 8.30 -25.83 3.48
N ASP A 413 9.17 -25.00 4.03
CA ASP A 413 10.57 -25.36 4.21
C ASP A 413 10.85 -25.82 5.64
N LEU A 414 10.68 -27.13 5.89
CA LEU A 414 10.94 -27.74 7.17
C LEU A 414 12.44 -27.82 7.52
N THR A 415 13.35 -27.44 6.61
CA THR A 415 14.79 -27.45 6.88
C THR A 415 15.26 -26.24 7.69
N VAL A 416 14.52 -25.12 7.59
CA VAL A 416 14.81 -23.86 8.31
C VAL A 416 13.83 -23.59 9.45
N ARG A 417 12.59 -24.09 9.35
CA ARG A 417 11.54 -23.86 10.35
C ARG A 417 11.75 -24.72 11.60
N PRO A 418 11.26 -24.27 12.78
CA PRO A 418 11.33 -25.08 14.00
C PRO A 418 10.55 -26.39 13.86
N ASP A 419 11.03 -27.45 14.54
CA ASP A 419 10.36 -28.76 14.54
C ASP A 419 9.14 -28.74 15.47
N LEU A 420 8.02 -28.22 14.98
CA LEU A 420 6.73 -28.17 15.67
C LEU A 420 5.75 -29.26 15.19
N GLY A 421 6.21 -30.17 14.35
CA GLY A 421 5.39 -31.21 13.71
C GLY A 421 4.55 -30.67 12.54
N TYR A 422 3.83 -31.56 11.89
CA TYR A 422 2.91 -31.26 10.78
C TYR A 422 1.92 -32.42 10.55
N ASP A 423 0.80 -32.14 9.90
CA ASP A 423 -0.16 -33.16 9.47
C ASP A 423 -0.75 -32.77 8.09
N PHE A 424 -0.15 -33.27 7.04
CA PHE A 424 -0.59 -33.01 5.67
C PHE A 424 -1.81 -33.84 5.24
N SER A 425 -2.41 -34.62 6.13
CA SER A 425 -3.66 -35.32 5.85
C SER A 425 -4.91 -34.45 6.00
N ARG A 426 -4.76 -33.27 6.57
CA ARG A 426 -5.84 -32.30 6.87
C ARG A 426 -6.00 -31.21 5.84
#